data_426497631cca9be71d53940e66aa71db
#
_entry.id   426497631cca9be71d53940e66aa71db
#
_cell.length_a   1.000
_cell.length_b   1.000
_cell.length_c   1.000
_cell.angle_alpha   90.00
_cell.angle_beta   90.00
_cell.angle_gamma   90.00
#
_symmetry.space_group_name_H-M   'P 1'
#
loop_
_entity.id
_entity.type
_entity.pdbx_description
1 polymer ?
#
loop_
_entity_poly.entity_id
_entity_poly.type
_entity_poly.pdbx_seq_one_letter_code
_entity_poly.pdbx_strand_id
1 'polypeptide(L)'
;SISTRNPALRNATNLEKLFDINNSAERLFVEQNPGSSVAQMTTSDYTNSIAALPQSFRDAAADADYNMLDDLELTARGQNRSDYRFKVGTSQLREGKTFVNMAIPLSKNTELYAFGGVGSRQGLAYGFLREAHRPKANTAANPDGFLPGIQSEVTDKSLAFGVRTTKAGWNIDMSNTYGSNAFGITVVNSTNASL
;
A
#
# COMPACT_ATOMS: atom_id res chain seq x y z
N SER A 1 -10.10 22.57 -5.33
CA SER A 1 -10.08 21.48 -6.33
C SER A 1 -10.10 20.13 -5.63
N ILE A 2 -10.69 19.15 -6.25
CA ILE A 2 -10.69 17.74 -5.82
C ILE A 2 -10.11 16.92 -6.96
N SER A 3 -9.16 16.07 -6.67
CA SER A 3 -8.58 15.17 -7.65
C SER A 3 -8.43 13.74 -7.09
N THR A 4 -8.53 12.75 -7.98
CA THR A 4 -8.33 11.34 -7.67
C THR A 4 -7.40 10.70 -8.71
N ARG A 5 -6.53 9.80 -8.27
CA ARG A 5 -5.69 8.98 -9.15
C ARG A 5 -5.67 7.54 -8.64
N ASN A 6 -5.64 6.59 -9.55
CA ASN A 6 -5.53 5.18 -9.24
C ASN A 6 -4.26 4.59 -9.88
N PRO A 7 -3.57 3.68 -9.19
CA PRO A 7 -2.41 2.99 -9.75
C PRO A 7 -2.86 2.02 -10.87
N ALA A 8 -1.96 1.76 -11.81
CA ALA A 8 -2.14 0.69 -12.77
C ALA A 8 -2.00 -0.68 -12.08
N LEU A 9 -2.73 -1.65 -12.57
CA LEU A 9 -2.65 -3.05 -12.13
C LEU A 9 -1.77 -3.85 -13.08
N ARG A 10 -0.91 -4.68 -12.53
CA ARG A 10 -0.11 -5.66 -13.26
C ARG A 10 -0.32 -7.03 -12.65
N ASN A 11 -0.70 -8.01 -13.47
CA ASN A 11 -0.82 -9.40 -13.02
C ASN A 11 0.57 -10.02 -12.84
N ALA A 12 0.67 -11.03 -11.99
CA ALA A 12 1.85 -11.87 -11.90
C ALA A 12 2.11 -12.56 -13.26
N THR A 13 3.38 -12.67 -13.61
CA THR A 13 3.81 -13.33 -14.85
C THR A 13 4.28 -14.76 -14.56
N ASN A 14 4.46 -15.56 -15.61
CA ASN A 14 5.03 -16.90 -15.47
C ASN A 14 6.51 -16.91 -15.03
N LEU A 15 7.16 -15.75 -14.93
CA LEU A 15 8.54 -15.64 -14.44
C LEU A 15 8.62 -15.38 -12.93
N GLU A 16 7.48 -15.11 -12.28
CA GLU A 16 7.39 -14.82 -10.85
C GLU A 16 6.92 -16.07 -10.13
N LYS A 17 7.78 -16.64 -9.30
CA LYS A 17 7.45 -17.75 -8.41
C LYS A 17 6.45 -17.27 -7.36
N LEU A 18 5.29 -17.89 -7.27
CA LEU A 18 4.25 -17.58 -6.28
C LEU A 18 4.32 -18.50 -5.07
N PHE A 19 4.52 -19.78 -5.31
CA PHE A 19 4.50 -20.84 -4.30
C PHE A 19 5.76 -21.72 -4.36
N ASP A 20 5.98 -22.47 -3.29
CA ASP A 20 6.90 -23.60 -3.26
C ASP A 20 6.20 -24.86 -2.75
N ILE A 21 6.92 -25.97 -2.70
CA ILE A 21 6.37 -27.26 -2.28
C ILE A 21 5.87 -27.22 -0.82
N ASN A 22 6.44 -26.36 0.03
CA ASN A 22 5.99 -26.22 1.41
C ASN A 22 4.61 -25.57 1.46
N ASN A 23 4.33 -24.58 0.60
CA ASN A 23 3.00 -23.97 0.53
C ASN A 23 1.92 -24.98 0.07
N SER A 24 2.28 -25.89 -0.83
CA SER A 24 1.40 -26.99 -1.23
C SER A 24 1.15 -27.98 -0.09
N ALA A 25 2.19 -28.28 0.70
CA ALA A 25 2.07 -29.10 1.90
C ALA A 25 1.22 -28.43 3.00
N GLU A 26 1.39 -27.14 3.21
CA GLU A 26 0.61 -26.32 4.15
C GLU A 26 -0.89 -26.34 3.80
N ARG A 27 -1.21 -26.12 2.53
CA ARG A 27 -2.59 -26.22 2.04
C ARG A 27 -3.17 -27.61 2.30
N LEU A 28 -2.47 -28.67 1.88
CA LEU A 28 -2.95 -30.04 2.02
C LEU A 28 -3.15 -30.40 3.48
N PHE A 29 -2.26 -29.98 4.39
CA PHE A 29 -2.40 -30.21 5.82
C PHE A 29 -3.69 -29.59 6.37
N VAL A 30 -3.98 -28.33 6.05
CA VAL A 30 -5.19 -27.65 6.52
C VAL A 30 -6.45 -28.29 5.95
N GLU A 31 -6.43 -28.72 4.67
CA GLU A 31 -7.53 -29.43 4.05
C GLU A 31 -7.84 -30.78 4.73
N GLN A 32 -6.80 -31.52 5.11
CA GLN A 32 -6.92 -32.82 5.77
C GLN A 32 -7.22 -32.71 7.28
N ASN A 33 -6.94 -31.56 7.90
CA ASN A 33 -7.15 -31.32 9.32
C ASN A 33 -8.02 -30.07 9.54
N PRO A 34 -9.34 -30.13 9.26
CA PRO A 34 -10.23 -29.00 9.42
C PRO A 34 -10.18 -28.43 10.85
N GLY A 35 -9.96 -27.11 10.95
CA GLY A 35 -9.81 -26.42 12.23
C GLY A 35 -8.36 -26.25 12.70
N SER A 36 -7.40 -26.86 12.02
CA SER A 36 -5.97 -26.64 12.25
C SER A 36 -5.45 -25.48 11.41
N SER A 37 -4.32 -24.93 11.80
CA SER A 37 -3.61 -23.87 11.06
C SER A 37 -2.17 -24.27 10.73
N VAL A 38 -1.58 -23.63 9.74
CA VAL A 38 -0.17 -23.83 9.36
C VAL A 38 0.78 -23.61 10.54
N ALA A 39 0.46 -22.70 11.47
CA ALA A 39 1.25 -22.45 12.67
C ALA A 39 1.38 -23.68 13.62
N GLN A 40 0.52 -24.67 13.45
CA GLN A 40 0.51 -25.89 14.26
C GLN A 40 1.29 -27.04 13.61
N MET A 41 1.73 -26.87 12.36
CA MET A 41 2.49 -27.92 11.64
C MET A 41 3.83 -28.19 12.29
N THR A 42 4.12 -29.46 12.48
CA THR A 42 5.45 -29.96 12.88
C THR A 42 6.30 -30.29 11.64
N THR A 43 7.59 -30.52 11.83
CA THR A 43 8.47 -31.01 10.75
C THR A 43 7.97 -32.33 10.15
N SER A 44 7.41 -33.21 10.98
CA SER A 44 6.81 -34.47 10.52
C SER A 44 5.58 -34.24 9.65
N ASP A 45 4.75 -33.24 9.99
CA ASP A 45 3.57 -32.90 9.21
C ASP A 45 3.95 -32.38 7.82
N TYR A 46 4.99 -31.53 7.73
CA TYR A 46 5.54 -31.11 6.43
C TYR A 46 5.98 -32.29 5.59
N THR A 47 6.79 -33.18 6.16
CA THR A 47 7.30 -34.38 5.45
C THR A 47 6.15 -35.28 4.97
N ASN A 48 5.17 -35.54 5.82
CA ASN A 48 4.03 -36.40 5.51
C ASN A 48 3.12 -35.73 4.44
N SER A 49 2.86 -34.44 4.56
CA SER A 49 2.04 -33.69 3.61
C SER A 49 2.72 -33.63 2.23
N ILE A 50 4.04 -33.37 2.15
CA ILE A 50 4.78 -33.43 0.89
C ILE A 50 4.69 -34.82 0.26
N ALA A 51 4.86 -35.89 1.04
CA ALA A 51 4.77 -37.26 0.55
C ALA A 51 3.35 -37.58 0.03
N ALA A 52 2.32 -37.00 0.61
CA ALA A 52 0.93 -37.17 0.23
C ALA A 52 0.48 -36.32 -0.98
N LEU A 53 1.25 -35.32 -1.40
CA LEU A 53 0.96 -34.55 -2.60
C LEU A 53 0.94 -35.46 -3.85
N PRO A 54 0.13 -35.11 -4.87
CA PRO A 54 0.20 -35.79 -6.17
C PRO A 54 1.63 -35.78 -6.74
N GLN A 55 1.97 -36.81 -7.51
CA GLN A 55 3.32 -36.98 -8.06
C GLN A 55 3.74 -35.76 -8.90
N SER A 56 2.81 -35.16 -9.67
CA SER A 56 3.07 -33.96 -10.48
C SER A 56 3.64 -32.77 -9.70
N PHE A 57 3.19 -32.57 -8.44
CA PHE A 57 3.72 -31.51 -7.57
C PHE A 57 5.17 -31.82 -7.16
N ARG A 58 5.43 -33.05 -6.81
CA ARG A 58 6.77 -33.49 -6.40
C ARG A 58 7.77 -33.45 -7.55
N ASP A 59 7.35 -33.84 -8.73
CA ASP A 59 8.17 -33.79 -9.96
C ASP A 59 8.47 -32.33 -10.33
N ALA A 60 7.46 -31.45 -10.37
CA ALA A 60 7.66 -30.03 -10.64
C ALA A 60 8.63 -29.37 -9.64
N ALA A 61 8.56 -29.76 -8.37
CA ALA A 61 9.46 -29.25 -7.33
C ALA A 61 10.90 -29.82 -7.48
N ALA A 62 11.04 -31.12 -7.82
CA ALA A 62 12.34 -31.76 -8.03
C ALA A 62 13.05 -31.20 -9.27
N ASP A 63 12.32 -30.92 -10.35
CA ASP A 63 12.83 -30.36 -11.59
C ASP A 63 13.04 -28.83 -11.52
N ALA A 64 12.71 -28.22 -10.37
CA ALA A 64 12.69 -26.77 -10.18
C ALA A 64 11.83 -26.01 -11.22
N ASP A 65 10.80 -26.65 -11.73
CA ASP A 65 9.82 -26.01 -12.62
C ASP A 65 8.77 -25.24 -11.79
N TYR A 66 9.16 -24.05 -11.39
CA TYR A 66 8.29 -23.19 -10.57
C TYR A 66 7.02 -22.74 -11.30
N ASN A 67 7.03 -22.66 -12.62
CA ASN A 67 5.82 -22.30 -13.38
C ASN A 67 4.79 -23.42 -13.33
N MET A 68 5.25 -24.66 -13.51
CA MET A 68 4.39 -25.83 -13.39
C MET A 68 3.86 -26.00 -11.98
N LEU A 69 4.70 -25.82 -10.97
CA LEU A 69 4.30 -25.91 -9.56
C LEU A 69 3.25 -24.85 -9.22
N ASP A 70 3.47 -23.59 -9.65
CA ASP A 70 2.51 -22.50 -9.46
C ASP A 70 1.16 -22.79 -10.13
N ASP A 71 1.17 -23.30 -11.37
CA ASP A 71 -0.07 -23.60 -12.11
C ASP A 71 -0.85 -24.75 -11.45
N LEU A 72 -0.15 -25.77 -10.94
CA LEU A 72 -0.76 -26.85 -10.17
C LEU A 72 -1.37 -26.33 -8.87
N GLU A 73 -0.64 -25.49 -8.13
CA GLU A 73 -1.11 -24.93 -6.87
C GLU A 73 -2.26 -23.94 -7.05
N LEU A 74 -2.20 -23.09 -8.07
CA LEU A 74 -3.30 -22.18 -8.42
C LEU A 74 -4.57 -22.98 -8.78
N THR A 75 -4.43 -24.04 -9.56
CA THR A 75 -5.54 -24.93 -9.90
C THR A 75 -6.15 -25.55 -8.64
N ALA A 76 -5.32 -26.06 -7.74
CA ALA A 76 -5.75 -26.67 -6.49
C ALA A 76 -6.49 -25.68 -5.58
N ARG A 77 -6.10 -24.41 -5.58
CA ARG A 77 -6.75 -23.32 -4.84
C ARG A 77 -7.97 -22.72 -5.54
N GLY A 78 -8.26 -23.09 -6.79
CA GLY A 78 -9.30 -22.46 -7.61
C GLY A 78 -8.99 -20.99 -7.95
N GLN A 79 -7.72 -20.64 -8.05
CA GLN A 79 -7.21 -19.29 -8.28
C GLN A 79 -6.53 -19.18 -9.64
N ASN A 80 -6.25 -17.94 -10.05
CA ASN A 80 -5.55 -17.61 -11.29
C ASN A 80 -4.40 -16.65 -11.02
N ARG A 81 -3.41 -16.59 -11.93
CA ARG A 81 -2.32 -15.58 -11.84
C ARG A 81 -2.83 -14.15 -11.83
N SER A 82 -4.03 -13.89 -12.36
CA SER A 82 -4.67 -12.57 -12.28
C SER A 82 -5.10 -12.15 -10.88
N ASP A 83 -5.20 -13.08 -9.94
CA ASP A 83 -5.53 -12.78 -8.55
C ASP A 83 -4.32 -12.21 -7.79
N TYR A 84 -3.11 -12.51 -8.29
CA TYR A 84 -1.82 -12.02 -7.79
C TYR A 84 -1.38 -10.78 -8.55
N ARG A 85 -1.93 -9.64 -8.17
CA ARG A 85 -1.74 -8.37 -8.88
C ARG A 85 -0.79 -7.45 -8.17
N PHE A 86 0.10 -6.82 -8.93
CA PHE A 86 0.86 -5.67 -8.47
C PHE A 86 0.10 -4.38 -8.81
N LYS A 87 0.27 -3.39 -7.96
CA LYS A 87 -0.15 -2.02 -8.26
C LYS A 87 1.09 -1.20 -8.51
N VAL A 88 1.30 -0.82 -9.77
CA VAL A 88 2.47 -0.05 -10.22
C VAL A 88 2.06 1.34 -10.71
N GLY A 89 3.00 2.27 -10.71
CA GLY A 89 2.79 3.64 -11.13
C GLY A 89 2.52 4.59 -9.98
N THR A 90 1.67 5.58 -10.21
CA THR A 90 1.35 6.59 -9.19
C THR A 90 0.47 6.03 -8.10
N SER A 91 0.66 6.52 -6.86
CA SER A 91 -0.22 6.22 -5.73
C SER A 91 -1.68 6.56 -6.05
N GLN A 92 -2.59 5.80 -5.47
CA GLN A 92 -3.98 6.22 -5.40
C GLN A 92 -4.03 7.52 -4.58
N LEU A 93 -4.65 8.56 -5.12
CA LEU A 93 -4.66 9.88 -4.51
C LEU A 93 -6.08 10.44 -4.45
N ARG A 94 -6.43 10.98 -3.29
CA ARG A 94 -7.61 11.80 -3.08
C ARG A 94 -7.16 13.11 -2.43
N GLU A 95 -7.48 14.23 -3.05
CA GLU A 95 -7.04 15.55 -2.60
C GLU A 95 -8.19 16.55 -2.69
N GLY A 96 -8.32 17.37 -1.64
CA GLY A 96 -9.21 18.54 -1.63
C GLY A 96 -8.45 19.73 -1.07
N LYS A 97 -8.57 20.89 -1.72
CA LYS A 97 -7.97 22.14 -1.24
C LYS A 97 -8.82 23.35 -1.59
N THR A 98 -8.78 24.31 -0.69
CA THR A 98 -9.40 25.61 -0.84
C THR A 98 -8.38 26.68 -0.53
N PHE A 99 -8.36 27.72 -1.34
CA PHE A 99 -7.48 28.88 -1.16
C PHE A 99 -8.29 30.16 -1.33
N VAL A 100 -8.05 31.12 -0.47
CA VAL A 100 -8.69 32.45 -0.49
C VAL A 100 -7.61 33.52 -0.56
N ASN A 101 -7.83 34.52 -1.38
CA ASN A 101 -6.99 35.70 -1.48
C ASN A 101 -7.92 36.93 -1.51
N MET A 102 -7.66 37.88 -0.63
CA MET A 102 -8.49 39.05 -0.38
C MET A 102 -7.62 40.28 -0.21
N ALA A 103 -8.08 41.40 -0.80
CA ALA A 103 -7.49 42.71 -0.58
C ALA A 103 -8.63 43.77 -0.45
N ILE A 104 -8.56 44.58 0.60
CA ILE A 104 -9.55 45.60 0.91
C ILE A 104 -8.84 46.94 0.99
N PRO A 105 -9.10 47.88 0.03
CA PRO A 105 -8.55 49.22 0.12
C PRO A 105 -9.21 50.00 1.26
N LEU A 106 -8.43 50.45 2.23
CA LEU A 106 -8.89 51.28 3.36
C LEU A 106 -8.79 52.77 3.01
N SER A 107 -7.83 53.12 2.14
CA SER A 107 -7.64 54.45 1.60
C SER A 107 -6.90 54.38 0.26
N LYS A 108 -6.60 55.56 -0.36
CA LYS A 108 -5.80 55.61 -1.59
C LYS A 108 -4.43 54.97 -1.48
N ASN A 109 -3.85 54.95 -0.29
CA ASN A 109 -2.48 54.51 -0.05
C ASN A 109 -2.38 53.36 0.98
N THR A 110 -3.50 52.86 1.47
CA THR A 110 -3.53 51.82 2.52
C THR A 110 -4.48 50.71 2.13
N GLU A 111 -4.02 49.47 2.23
CA GLU A 111 -4.74 48.26 1.91
C GLU A 111 -4.57 47.22 3.02
N LEU A 112 -5.68 46.62 3.42
CA LEU A 112 -5.70 45.39 4.21
C LEU A 112 -5.71 44.20 3.28
N TYR A 113 -4.87 43.22 3.52
CA TYR A 113 -4.87 41.99 2.72
C TYR A 113 -4.88 40.74 3.60
N ALA A 114 -5.42 39.68 3.05
CA ALA A 114 -5.31 38.35 3.62
C ALA A 114 -5.31 37.28 2.53
N PHE A 115 -4.50 36.26 2.72
CA PHE A 115 -4.53 35.08 1.85
C PHE A 115 -4.19 33.84 2.67
N GLY A 116 -4.74 32.72 2.25
CA GLY A 116 -4.49 31.47 2.93
C GLY A 116 -5.34 30.35 2.39
N GLY A 117 -5.12 29.17 2.90
CA GLY A 117 -5.86 28.00 2.45
C GLY A 117 -5.72 26.83 3.39
N VAL A 118 -6.58 25.86 3.13
CA VAL A 118 -6.56 24.54 3.75
C VAL A 118 -6.53 23.48 2.66
N GLY A 119 -5.74 22.43 2.88
CA GLY A 119 -5.66 21.30 1.99
C GLY A 119 -5.65 20.00 2.78
N SER A 120 -6.31 18.97 2.27
CA SER A 120 -6.22 17.61 2.78
C SER A 120 -5.91 16.69 1.61
N ARG A 121 -4.95 15.78 1.82
CA ARG A 121 -4.53 14.80 0.83
C ARG A 121 -4.42 13.45 1.50
N GLN A 122 -5.04 12.45 0.91
CA GLN A 122 -4.89 11.04 1.28
C GLN A 122 -4.28 10.29 0.10
N GLY A 123 -3.24 9.54 0.36
CA GLY A 123 -2.54 8.73 -0.63
C GLY A 123 -2.44 7.28 -0.19
N LEU A 124 -2.52 6.34 -1.14
CA LEU A 124 -2.23 4.92 -0.90
C LEU A 124 -1.27 4.45 -1.98
N ALA A 125 -0.03 4.20 -1.56
CA ALA A 125 1.00 3.57 -2.38
C ALA A 125 1.09 2.08 -2.02
N TYR A 126 1.56 1.26 -2.97
CA TYR A 126 1.72 -0.17 -2.76
C TYR A 126 3.18 -0.56 -2.88
N GLY A 127 3.60 -1.48 -2.02
CA GLY A 127 4.90 -2.12 -2.10
C GLY A 127 4.91 -3.27 -3.11
N PHE A 128 5.98 -4.06 -3.06
CA PHE A 128 6.06 -5.29 -3.85
C PHE A 128 5.15 -6.37 -3.24
N LEU A 129 4.58 -7.21 -4.10
CA LEU A 129 3.89 -8.42 -3.69
C LEU A 129 4.83 -9.25 -2.81
N ARG A 130 4.31 -9.76 -1.71
CA ARG A 130 4.97 -10.74 -0.84
C ARG A 130 4.37 -12.10 -1.18
N GLU A 131 5.03 -12.81 -2.05
CA GLU A 131 4.60 -14.13 -2.51
C GLU A 131 4.66 -15.13 -1.33
N ALA A 132 3.79 -16.12 -1.32
CA ALA A 132 3.65 -17.08 -0.22
C ALA A 132 4.95 -17.86 0.07
N HIS A 133 5.77 -18.16 -0.95
CA HIS A 133 7.04 -18.87 -0.79
C HIS A 133 8.11 -18.09 -0.03
N ARG A 134 7.95 -16.77 0.16
CA ARG A 134 8.97 -15.95 0.81
C ARG A 134 8.95 -16.13 2.34
N PRO A 135 10.10 -16.26 2.99
CA PRO A 135 10.18 -16.48 4.45
C PRO A 135 9.48 -15.40 5.29
N LYS A 136 9.32 -14.19 4.73
CA LYS A 136 8.69 -13.04 5.41
C LYS A 136 7.19 -12.90 5.12
N ALA A 137 6.59 -13.83 4.39
CA ALA A 137 5.17 -13.76 4.06
C ALA A 137 4.27 -14.14 5.24
N ASN A 138 4.75 -14.93 6.20
CA ASN A 138 3.97 -15.49 7.31
C ASN A 138 2.71 -16.22 6.81
N THR A 139 2.92 -17.40 6.25
CA THR A 139 1.87 -18.19 5.57
C THR A 139 0.73 -18.62 6.48
N ALA A 140 0.94 -18.67 7.79
CA ALA A 140 -0.14 -18.92 8.75
C ALA A 140 -1.24 -17.84 8.71
N ALA A 141 -0.86 -16.57 8.50
CA ALA A 141 -1.78 -15.44 8.41
C ALA A 141 -2.15 -15.08 6.98
N ASN A 142 -1.26 -15.37 6.02
CA ASN A 142 -1.39 -14.98 4.62
C ASN A 142 -0.98 -16.15 3.71
N PRO A 143 -1.82 -17.19 3.59
CA PRO A 143 -1.47 -18.39 2.83
C PRO A 143 -1.24 -18.13 1.34
N ASP A 144 -1.80 -17.05 0.82
CA ASP A 144 -1.67 -16.62 -0.57
C ASP A 144 -0.62 -15.50 -0.77
N GLY A 145 0.11 -15.15 0.30
CA GLY A 145 0.93 -13.94 0.30
C GLY A 145 0.09 -12.66 0.45
N PHE A 146 0.70 -11.49 0.28
CA PHE A 146 -0.01 -10.21 0.41
C PHE A 146 0.68 -9.07 -0.32
N LEU A 147 -0.10 -8.03 -0.65
CA LEU A 147 0.37 -6.79 -1.23
C LEU A 147 0.33 -5.68 -0.17
N PRO A 148 1.46 -5.31 0.46
CA PRO A 148 1.48 -4.27 1.48
C PRO A 148 1.23 -2.89 0.89
N GLY A 149 0.57 -2.02 1.66
CA GLY A 149 0.31 -0.65 1.28
C GLY A 149 0.81 0.34 2.33
N ILE A 150 1.14 1.54 1.88
CA ILE A 150 1.49 2.68 2.71
C ILE A 150 0.44 3.75 2.46
N GLN A 151 -0.39 3.99 3.45
CA GLN A 151 -1.36 5.07 3.46
C GLN A 151 -0.71 6.31 4.06
N SER A 152 -0.81 7.42 3.36
CA SER A 152 -0.35 8.73 3.82
C SER A 152 -1.52 9.70 3.95
N GLU A 153 -1.50 10.51 4.98
CA GLU A 153 -2.45 11.60 5.20
C GLU A 153 -1.67 12.88 5.44
N VAL A 154 -2.02 13.92 4.68
CA VAL A 154 -1.39 15.24 4.78
C VAL A 154 -2.48 16.28 4.97
N THR A 155 -2.33 17.12 5.97
CA THR A 155 -3.19 18.29 6.15
C THR A 155 -2.33 19.53 6.22
N ASP A 156 -2.58 20.47 5.32
CA ASP A 156 -1.91 21.76 5.24
C ASP A 156 -2.88 22.88 5.58
N LYS A 157 -2.42 23.83 6.39
CA LYS A 157 -3.14 25.06 6.69
C LYS A 157 -2.19 26.23 6.62
N SER A 158 -2.61 27.31 5.99
CA SER A 158 -1.84 28.55 5.93
C SER A 158 -2.77 29.77 5.96
N LEU A 159 -2.33 30.81 6.61
CA LEU A 159 -2.99 32.11 6.64
C LEU A 159 -1.92 33.18 6.77
N ALA A 160 -1.98 34.16 5.91
CA ALA A 160 -1.25 35.41 6.06
C ALA A 160 -2.25 36.57 6.01
N PHE A 161 -2.08 37.56 6.84
CA PHE A 161 -2.87 38.78 6.81
C PHE A 161 -1.99 39.96 7.21
N GLY A 162 -2.27 41.10 6.66
CA GLY A 162 -1.46 42.28 6.89
C GLY A 162 -2.07 43.56 6.38
N VAL A 163 -1.39 44.63 6.69
CA VAL A 163 -1.69 45.99 6.20
C VAL A 163 -0.45 46.49 5.47
N ARG A 164 -0.63 46.98 4.27
CA ARG A 164 0.40 47.71 3.52
C ARG A 164 -0.03 49.13 3.27
N THR A 165 0.89 50.06 3.40
CA THR A 165 0.64 51.49 3.21
C THR A 165 1.85 52.20 2.61
N THR A 166 1.60 53.25 1.84
CA THR A 166 2.63 54.18 1.37
C THR A 166 2.46 55.52 2.08
N LYS A 167 3.46 55.93 2.86
CA LYS A 167 3.41 57.19 3.61
C LYS A 167 4.76 57.90 3.53
N ALA A 168 4.78 59.18 3.15
CA ALA A 168 5.97 60.01 3.07
C ALA A 168 7.12 59.39 2.23
N GLY A 169 6.79 58.71 1.13
CA GLY A 169 7.75 58.04 0.24
C GLY A 169 8.19 56.65 0.72
N TRP A 170 7.70 56.17 1.87
CA TRP A 170 7.99 54.84 2.40
C TRP A 170 6.87 53.85 2.10
N ASN A 171 7.24 52.67 1.67
CA ASN A 171 6.32 51.51 1.58
C ASN A 171 6.48 50.67 2.85
N ILE A 172 5.43 50.58 3.61
CA ILE A 172 5.38 49.87 4.90
C ILE A 172 4.43 48.70 4.75
N ASP A 173 4.88 47.50 5.09
CA ASP A 173 4.06 46.30 5.18
C ASP A 173 4.22 45.66 6.58
N MET A 174 3.10 45.47 7.26
CA MET A 174 3.04 44.78 8.54
C MET A 174 2.13 43.58 8.40
N SER A 175 2.68 42.40 8.56
CA SER A 175 1.94 41.16 8.38
C SER A 175 2.18 40.14 9.48
N ASN A 176 1.24 39.22 9.59
CA ASN A 176 1.37 38.03 10.42
C ASN A 176 1.08 36.81 9.54
N THR A 177 1.83 35.73 9.77
CA THR A 177 1.67 34.48 9.02
C THR A 177 1.52 33.32 9.98
N TYR A 178 0.55 32.48 9.72
CA TYR A 178 0.33 31.22 10.40
C TYR A 178 0.45 30.07 9.38
N GLY A 179 1.18 29.02 9.76
CA GLY A 179 1.30 27.80 8.95
C GLY A 179 1.26 26.55 9.84
N SER A 180 0.62 25.52 9.36
CA SER A 180 0.59 24.20 10.01
C SER A 180 0.57 23.11 8.94
N ASN A 181 1.41 22.09 9.14
CA ASN A 181 1.41 20.87 8.36
C ASN A 181 1.32 19.68 9.33
N ALA A 182 0.44 18.75 9.02
CA ALA A 182 0.34 17.47 9.70
C ALA A 182 0.51 16.35 8.68
N PHE A 183 1.39 15.40 8.97
CA PHE A 183 1.68 14.25 8.12
C PHE A 183 1.59 12.97 8.93
N GLY A 184 0.72 12.06 8.49
CA GLY A 184 0.53 10.72 9.06
C GLY A 184 0.88 9.63 8.05
N ILE A 185 1.46 8.53 8.52
CA ILE A 185 1.72 7.31 7.73
C ILE A 185 1.11 6.12 8.46
N THR A 186 0.38 5.29 7.71
CA THR A 186 -0.13 4.00 8.19
C THR A 186 0.26 2.91 7.19
N VAL A 187 0.85 1.83 7.69
CA VAL A 187 1.09 0.64 6.88
C VAL A 187 -0.16 -0.22 6.94
N VAL A 188 -0.71 -0.57 5.77
CA VAL A 188 -1.92 -1.38 5.63
C VAL A 188 -1.60 -2.68 4.92
N ASN A 189 -2.40 -3.72 5.17
CA ASN A 189 -2.23 -5.05 4.60
C ASN A 189 -0.77 -5.55 4.74
N SER A 190 -0.28 -5.59 5.97
CA SER A 190 1.09 -6.02 6.28
C SER A 190 1.08 -6.95 7.48
N THR A 191 2.02 -7.87 7.51
CA THR A 191 2.24 -8.80 8.61
C THR A 191 3.66 -8.65 9.12
N ASN A 192 3.81 -8.67 10.45
CA ASN A 192 5.12 -8.75 11.08
C ASN A 192 5.45 -10.21 11.37
N ALA A 193 6.41 -10.77 10.64
CA ALA A 193 6.82 -12.17 10.78
C ALA A 193 7.68 -12.45 12.04
N SER A 194 7.99 -11.42 12.83
CA SER A 194 8.81 -11.54 14.06
C SER A 194 7.97 -11.44 15.36
N LEU A 195 6.65 -11.42 15.25
CA LEU A 195 5.73 -11.41 16.39
C LEU A 195 5.08 -12.78 16.59
#